data_e86ec555a8753d9bc3a52baf5af94e80
#
_entry.id   e86ec555a8753d9bc3a52baf5af94e80
#
_cell.length_a   1.000
_cell.length_b   1.000
_cell.length_c   1.000
_cell.angle_alpha   90.00
_cell.angle_beta   90.00
_cell.angle_gamma   90.00
#
_symmetry.space_group_name_H-M   'P 1'
#
loop_
_entity.id
_entity.type
_entity.pdbx_description
1 polymer ?
#
loop_
_entity_poly.entity_id
_entity_poly.type
_entity_poly.pdbx_seq_one_letter_code
_entity_poly.pdbx_strand_id
1 'polypeptide(L)'
;MTSVGAERFDIPGTGARVIRGEVRLPSSPKGSVVLLHGFKGFARFAFFPYLADQLAAAGLTAVTFNFSGSGVGEDLETFDDPDAFAENTFTREGQDVSRVIAEAERRGWTGPQFGLFGHSRGGATALLHASRDARVGALATWSSIASVRRWTDAQEAEWRTRGYLEVPNTRTGQILRVNTALLDEMDEHELGRLNLKLAAATLLCPWLIVHGAADETVPFAEGEQLAESSEGRAELVTIAGASHTFNVAHGMTTPSAQLREAAELTVSFFVNRLAKRS
;
A
#
# COMPACT_ATOMS: atom_id res chain seq x y z
N MET A 1 15.39 -5.42 -22.55
CA MET A 1 13.96 -5.05 -22.43
C MET A 1 13.88 -3.54 -22.34
N THR A 2 13.13 -2.87 -23.22
CA THR A 2 12.90 -1.43 -23.16
C THR A 2 12.08 -1.14 -21.91
N SER A 3 12.59 -0.30 -21.00
CA SER A 3 11.83 0.12 -19.83
C SER A 3 10.58 0.87 -20.27
N VAL A 4 9.44 0.51 -19.71
CA VAL A 4 8.19 1.27 -19.92
C VAL A 4 8.33 2.58 -19.14
N GLY A 5 8.27 3.72 -19.85
CA GLY A 5 8.38 5.03 -19.21
C GLY A 5 7.22 5.25 -18.21
N ALA A 6 7.51 5.98 -17.13
CA ALA A 6 6.49 6.39 -16.18
C ALA A 6 5.86 7.71 -16.65
N GLU A 7 4.53 7.76 -16.75
CA GLU A 7 3.74 8.95 -17.05
C GLU A 7 3.13 9.48 -15.74
N ARG A 8 3.29 10.78 -15.47
CA ARG A 8 2.74 11.40 -14.25
C ARG A 8 1.27 11.74 -14.42
N PHE A 9 0.55 11.69 -13.30
CA PHE A 9 -0.83 12.19 -13.21
C PHE A 9 -1.09 12.86 -11.88
N ASP A 10 -1.98 13.84 -11.92
CA ASP A 10 -2.52 14.54 -10.74
C ASP A 10 -4.04 14.48 -10.82
N ILE A 11 -4.69 14.18 -9.69
CA ILE A 11 -6.16 14.16 -9.56
C ILE A 11 -6.59 14.77 -8.22
N PRO A 12 -7.83 15.27 -8.12
CA PRO A 12 -8.37 15.74 -6.86
C PRO A 12 -8.38 14.63 -5.80
N GLY A 13 -7.82 14.92 -4.63
CA GLY A 13 -7.83 14.06 -3.45
C GLY A 13 -8.87 14.47 -2.41
N THR A 14 -8.72 13.98 -1.20
CA THR A 14 -9.59 14.31 -0.08
C THR A 14 -9.27 15.71 0.47
N GLY A 15 -10.29 16.52 0.77
CA GLY A 15 -10.12 17.83 1.43
C GLY A 15 -9.37 18.87 0.60
N ALA A 16 -9.68 19.01 -0.68
CA ALA A 16 -9.03 19.92 -1.63
C ALA A 16 -7.52 19.68 -1.86
N ARG A 17 -7.00 18.53 -1.40
CA ARG A 17 -5.64 18.09 -1.66
C ARG A 17 -5.52 17.37 -3.00
N VAL A 18 -4.29 17.12 -3.45
CA VAL A 18 -4.01 16.48 -4.74
C VAL A 18 -3.40 15.10 -4.50
N ILE A 19 -3.94 14.09 -5.17
CA ILE A 19 -3.32 12.78 -5.33
C ILE A 19 -2.39 12.88 -6.53
N ARG A 20 -1.12 12.57 -6.33
CA ARG A 20 -0.10 12.59 -7.39
C ARG A 20 0.47 11.21 -7.58
N GLY A 21 0.66 10.80 -8.82
CA GLY A 21 1.15 9.46 -9.09
C GLY A 21 1.83 9.29 -10.44
N GLU A 22 2.16 8.06 -10.71
CA GLU A 22 2.78 7.61 -11.96
C GLU A 22 2.07 6.35 -12.46
N VAL A 23 1.93 6.25 -13.77
CA VAL A 23 1.46 5.06 -14.44
C VAL A 23 2.51 4.55 -15.42
N ARG A 24 2.70 3.25 -15.44
CA ARG A 24 3.50 2.53 -16.44
C ARG A 24 2.56 1.74 -17.31
N LEU A 25 2.49 2.11 -18.58
CA LEU A 25 1.54 1.56 -19.56
C LEU A 25 2.27 0.67 -20.57
N PRO A 26 2.20 -0.65 -20.46
CA PRO A 26 2.65 -1.54 -21.49
C PRO A 26 1.90 -1.31 -22.81
N SER A 27 2.54 -1.55 -23.96
CA SER A 27 1.91 -1.39 -25.28
C SER A 27 0.67 -2.29 -25.51
N SER A 28 0.60 -3.41 -24.79
CA SER A 28 -0.53 -4.35 -24.84
C SER A 28 -0.83 -4.86 -23.43
N PRO A 29 -1.58 -4.08 -22.61
CA PRO A 29 -1.85 -4.45 -21.25
C PRO A 29 -2.71 -5.72 -21.14
N LYS A 30 -2.28 -6.66 -20.28
CA LYS A 30 -3.00 -7.90 -19.98
C LYS A 30 -3.84 -7.80 -18.70
N GLY A 31 -3.61 -6.77 -17.90
CA GLY A 31 -4.26 -6.48 -16.64
C GLY A 31 -3.64 -5.23 -16.02
N SER A 32 -4.03 -4.90 -14.81
CA SER A 32 -3.55 -3.71 -14.10
C SER A 32 -3.42 -3.95 -12.61
N VAL A 33 -2.49 -3.24 -11.96
CA VAL A 33 -2.28 -3.27 -10.51
C VAL A 33 -2.14 -1.84 -10.01
N VAL A 34 -2.86 -1.50 -8.94
CA VAL A 34 -2.71 -0.24 -8.20
C VAL A 34 -1.90 -0.51 -6.93
N LEU A 35 -0.83 0.27 -6.71
CA LEU A 35 0.15 0.05 -5.64
C LEU A 35 0.02 1.12 -4.55
N LEU A 36 -0.16 0.68 -3.30
CA LEU A 36 -0.41 1.49 -2.11
C LEU A 36 0.81 1.46 -1.18
N HIS A 37 1.40 2.63 -0.91
CA HIS A 37 2.51 2.76 0.02
C HIS A 37 2.04 2.76 1.49
N GLY A 38 2.98 2.50 2.41
CA GLY A 38 2.73 2.48 3.84
C GLY A 38 2.88 3.86 4.53
N PHE A 39 2.82 3.84 5.86
CA PHE A 39 3.01 5.02 6.71
C PHE A 39 4.41 5.61 6.53
N LYS A 40 4.52 6.92 6.34
CA LYS A 40 5.76 7.63 5.94
C LYS A 40 6.37 7.12 4.62
N GLY A 41 5.62 6.36 3.84
CA GLY A 41 6.00 5.94 2.50
C GLY A 41 5.55 6.95 1.45
N PHE A 42 5.91 6.68 0.20
CA PHE A 42 5.50 7.44 -0.98
C PHE A 42 5.65 6.58 -2.24
N ALA A 43 5.08 7.04 -3.36
CA ALA A 43 5.00 6.29 -4.61
C ALA A 43 6.37 5.83 -5.17
N ARG A 44 7.42 6.59 -4.90
CA ARG A 44 8.80 6.28 -5.32
C ARG A 44 9.67 5.70 -4.21
N PHE A 45 9.08 5.36 -3.04
CA PHE A 45 9.83 4.87 -1.90
C PHE A 45 10.43 3.49 -2.18
N ALA A 46 11.75 3.38 -1.89
CA ALA A 46 12.50 2.13 -1.89
C ALA A 46 12.24 1.25 -3.14
N PHE A 47 11.49 0.17 -2.98
CA PHE A 47 11.25 -0.85 -4.00
C PHE A 47 10.05 -0.56 -4.93
N PHE A 48 9.21 0.45 -4.64
CA PHE A 48 7.99 0.70 -5.44
C PHE A 48 8.26 0.92 -6.93
N PRO A 49 9.25 1.76 -7.33
CA PRO A 49 9.57 1.91 -8.75
C PRO A 49 10.02 0.59 -9.38
N TYR A 50 10.85 -0.18 -8.67
CA TYR A 50 11.32 -1.49 -9.15
C TYR A 50 10.16 -2.46 -9.37
N LEU A 51 9.26 -2.61 -8.38
CA LEU A 51 8.10 -3.51 -8.52
C LEU A 51 7.18 -3.06 -9.66
N ALA A 52 6.92 -1.75 -9.78
CA ALA A 52 6.10 -1.21 -10.86
C ALA A 52 6.73 -1.47 -12.25
N ASP A 53 8.06 -1.36 -12.37
CA ASP A 53 8.78 -1.70 -13.60
C ASP A 53 8.69 -3.19 -13.93
N GLN A 54 8.79 -4.09 -12.92
CA GLN A 54 8.65 -5.54 -13.13
C GLN A 54 7.22 -5.91 -13.56
N LEU A 55 6.19 -5.31 -12.97
CA LEU A 55 4.79 -5.49 -13.38
C LEU A 55 4.58 -5.04 -14.82
N ALA A 56 5.08 -3.85 -15.18
CA ALA A 56 4.97 -3.31 -16.54
C ALA A 56 5.72 -4.17 -17.55
N ALA A 57 6.91 -4.67 -17.21
CA ALA A 57 7.68 -5.58 -18.06
C ALA A 57 6.96 -6.93 -18.29
N ALA A 58 6.14 -7.37 -17.33
CA ALA A 58 5.28 -8.54 -17.43
C ALA A 58 3.96 -8.31 -18.20
N GLY A 59 3.70 -7.07 -18.64
CA GLY A 59 2.51 -6.69 -19.38
C GLY A 59 1.34 -6.25 -18.53
N LEU A 60 1.58 -5.87 -17.28
CA LEU A 60 0.56 -5.31 -16.39
C LEU A 60 0.72 -3.80 -16.27
N THR A 61 -0.35 -3.05 -16.47
CA THR A 61 -0.34 -1.63 -16.13
C THR A 61 -0.09 -1.46 -14.63
N ALA A 62 0.89 -0.65 -14.26
CA ALA A 62 1.21 -0.38 -12.85
C ALA A 62 0.92 1.07 -12.51
N VAL A 63 0.02 1.32 -11.56
CA VAL A 63 -0.36 2.64 -11.08
C VAL A 63 0.18 2.82 -9.67
N THR A 64 1.12 3.74 -9.48
CA THR A 64 1.66 4.14 -8.17
C THR A 64 1.20 5.56 -7.85
N PHE A 65 0.89 5.86 -6.60
CA PHE A 65 0.45 7.20 -6.22
C PHE A 65 0.79 7.52 -4.76
N ASN A 66 0.87 8.81 -4.45
CA ASN A 66 0.91 9.32 -3.09
C ASN A 66 -0.52 9.60 -2.61
N PHE A 67 -0.89 9.05 -1.47
CA PHE A 67 -2.14 9.45 -0.80
C PHE A 67 -2.16 10.97 -0.61
N SER A 68 -3.32 11.59 -0.77
CA SER A 68 -3.47 13.03 -0.56
C SER A 68 -3.13 13.48 0.85
N GLY A 69 -3.19 12.55 1.82
CA GLY A 69 -2.75 12.72 3.20
C GLY A 69 -1.32 12.22 3.48
N SER A 70 -0.51 11.90 2.47
CA SER A 70 0.86 11.43 2.70
C SER A 70 1.82 12.53 3.20
N GLY A 71 1.49 13.80 2.96
CA GLY A 71 2.37 14.92 3.21
C GLY A 71 3.45 15.12 2.15
N VAL A 72 3.42 14.34 1.06
CA VAL A 72 4.42 14.37 -0.02
C VAL A 72 3.95 15.28 -1.15
N GLY A 73 4.85 16.17 -1.58
CA GLY A 73 4.59 17.21 -2.55
C GLY A 73 4.71 16.81 -4.01
N GLU A 74 4.99 17.85 -4.84
CA GLU A 74 4.97 17.72 -6.29
C GLU A 74 6.07 16.83 -6.86
N ASP A 75 7.22 16.72 -6.20
CA ASP A 75 8.33 15.88 -6.65
C ASP A 75 8.08 14.36 -6.43
N LEU A 76 7.00 13.99 -5.73
CA LEU A 76 6.60 12.65 -5.33
C LEU A 76 7.49 12.00 -4.25
N GLU A 77 8.36 12.76 -3.59
CA GLU A 77 9.36 12.24 -2.64
C GLU A 77 9.52 13.08 -1.38
N THR A 78 9.38 14.41 -1.47
CA THR A 78 9.63 15.35 -0.37
C THR A 78 8.38 15.54 0.48
N PHE A 79 8.54 15.43 1.81
CA PHE A 79 7.49 15.74 2.78
C PHE A 79 7.43 17.25 3.02
N ASP A 80 6.62 17.96 2.23
CA ASP A 80 6.48 19.42 2.25
C ASP A 80 5.10 19.92 2.69
N ASP A 81 4.13 19.01 2.90
CA ASP A 81 2.80 19.29 3.48
C ASP A 81 2.60 18.50 4.79
N PRO A 82 3.20 18.97 5.91
CA PRO A 82 3.07 18.30 7.21
C PRO A 82 1.63 18.30 7.74
N ASP A 83 0.79 19.27 7.36
CA ASP A 83 -0.60 19.33 7.76
C ASP A 83 -1.43 18.23 7.09
N ALA A 84 -1.15 17.92 5.81
CA ALA A 84 -1.75 16.79 5.14
C ALA A 84 -1.43 15.48 5.86
N PHE A 85 -0.16 15.30 6.24
CA PHE A 85 0.27 14.11 6.98
C PHE A 85 -0.41 14.02 8.34
N ALA A 86 -0.50 15.15 9.05
CA ALA A 86 -1.08 15.19 10.40
C ALA A 86 -2.57 14.81 10.43
N GLU A 87 -3.31 15.12 9.37
CA GLU A 87 -4.74 14.85 9.26
C GLU A 87 -5.09 13.53 8.58
N ASN A 88 -4.09 12.73 8.19
CA ASN A 88 -4.34 11.50 7.44
C ASN A 88 -5.00 10.41 8.29
N THR A 89 -5.98 9.72 7.71
CA THR A 89 -6.71 8.60 8.32
C THR A 89 -6.90 7.45 7.32
N PHE A 90 -7.27 6.26 7.78
CA PHE A 90 -7.57 5.13 6.90
C PHE A 90 -8.76 5.40 5.97
N THR A 91 -9.76 6.16 6.45
CA THR A 91 -10.90 6.55 5.60
C THR A 91 -10.46 7.44 4.45
N ARG A 92 -9.59 8.42 4.71
CA ARG A 92 -9.04 9.30 3.66
C ARG A 92 -8.23 8.49 2.65
N GLU A 93 -7.37 7.57 3.12
CA GLU A 93 -6.63 6.66 2.25
C GLU A 93 -7.57 5.80 1.39
N GLY A 94 -8.61 5.21 1.96
CA GLY A 94 -9.60 4.42 1.23
C GLY A 94 -10.39 5.23 0.18
N GLN A 95 -10.69 6.49 0.48
CA GLN A 95 -11.31 7.41 -0.48
C GLN A 95 -10.37 7.74 -1.65
N ASP A 96 -9.08 7.95 -1.35
CA ASP A 96 -8.08 8.20 -2.38
C ASP A 96 -7.89 6.98 -3.29
N VAL A 97 -7.86 5.76 -2.73
CA VAL A 97 -7.86 4.52 -3.53
C VAL A 97 -9.04 4.49 -4.49
N SER A 98 -10.25 4.79 -3.99
CA SER A 98 -11.45 4.82 -4.84
C SER A 98 -11.34 5.84 -5.98
N ARG A 99 -10.76 7.03 -5.71
CA ARG A 99 -10.55 8.07 -6.74
C ARG A 99 -9.51 7.65 -7.79
N VAL A 100 -8.40 7.04 -7.36
CA VAL A 100 -7.36 6.53 -8.25
C VAL A 100 -7.92 5.44 -9.16
N ILE A 101 -8.71 4.51 -8.62
CA ILE A 101 -9.36 3.46 -9.41
C ILE A 101 -10.33 4.06 -10.42
N ALA A 102 -11.20 4.99 -10.01
CA ALA A 102 -12.15 5.66 -10.91
C ALA A 102 -11.43 6.41 -12.03
N GLU A 103 -10.33 7.08 -11.74
CA GLU A 103 -9.52 7.76 -12.76
C GLU A 103 -8.82 6.77 -13.68
N ALA A 104 -8.30 5.66 -13.14
CA ALA A 104 -7.68 4.60 -13.93
C ALA A 104 -8.69 3.96 -14.90
N GLU A 105 -9.92 3.75 -14.47
CA GLU A 105 -11.03 3.29 -15.33
C GLU A 105 -11.35 4.33 -16.43
N ARG A 106 -11.50 5.59 -16.04
CA ARG A 106 -11.79 6.70 -16.98
C ARG A 106 -10.73 6.86 -18.06
N ARG A 107 -9.46 6.63 -17.72
CA ARG A 107 -8.33 6.68 -18.66
C ARG A 107 -8.10 5.38 -19.43
N GLY A 108 -8.83 4.32 -19.10
CA GLY A 108 -8.62 2.99 -19.69
C GLY A 108 -7.33 2.29 -19.24
N TRP A 109 -6.79 2.67 -18.09
CA TRP A 109 -5.61 2.02 -17.49
C TRP A 109 -5.94 0.70 -16.80
N THR A 110 -7.20 0.52 -16.39
CA THR A 110 -7.71 -0.72 -15.79
C THR A 110 -8.82 -1.32 -16.63
N GLY A 111 -8.95 -2.64 -16.57
CA GLY A 111 -10.12 -3.37 -17.07
C GLY A 111 -11.21 -3.52 -16.01
N PRO A 112 -12.21 -4.39 -16.27
CA PRO A 112 -13.31 -4.65 -15.33
C PRO A 112 -12.85 -5.32 -14.03
N GLN A 113 -11.69 -5.94 -14.03
CA GLN A 113 -10.99 -6.46 -12.85
C GLN A 113 -9.56 -5.94 -12.84
N PHE A 114 -9.05 -5.67 -11.65
CA PHE A 114 -7.68 -5.20 -11.41
C PHE A 114 -7.11 -5.81 -10.13
N GLY A 115 -5.80 -5.70 -9.97
CA GLY A 115 -5.09 -6.08 -8.75
C GLY A 115 -4.87 -4.90 -7.82
N LEU A 116 -4.83 -5.17 -6.52
CA LEU A 116 -4.29 -4.25 -5.53
C LEU A 116 -3.02 -4.83 -4.94
N PHE A 117 -2.03 -3.97 -4.79
CA PHE A 117 -0.82 -4.24 -4.01
C PHE A 117 -0.74 -3.24 -2.86
N GLY A 118 -0.34 -3.69 -1.67
CA GLY A 118 -0.11 -2.79 -0.56
C GLY A 118 1.06 -3.23 0.33
N HIS A 119 1.85 -2.26 0.82
CA HIS A 119 2.94 -2.50 1.74
C HIS A 119 2.64 -1.90 3.12
N SER A 120 2.89 -2.67 4.19
CA SER A 120 2.76 -2.18 5.56
C SER A 120 1.33 -1.66 5.84
N ARG A 121 1.15 -0.40 6.29
CA ARG A 121 -0.16 0.26 6.41
C ARG A 121 -0.94 0.27 5.08
N GLY A 122 -0.25 0.46 3.95
CA GLY A 122 -0.88 0.38 2.62
C GLY A 122 -1.43 -1.02 2.31
N GLY A 123 -0.85 -2.08 2.89
CA GLY A 123 -1.40 -3.44 2.84
C GLY A 123 -2.74 -3.55 3.56
N ALA A 124 -2.85 -2.96 4.75
CA ALA A 124 -4.12 -2.88 5.48
C ALA A 124 -5.18 -2.08 4.70
N THR A 125 -4.81 -0.91 4.15
CA THR A 125 -5.71 -0.10 3.32
C THR A 125 -6.16 -0.86 2.08
N ALA A 126 -5.26 -1.60 1.41
CA ALA A 126 -5.59 -2.44 0.26
C ALA A 126 -6.55 -3.58 0.63
N LEU A 127 -6.34 -4.26 1.77
CA LEU A 127 -7.22 -5.31 2.27
C LEU A 127 -8.62 -4.77 2.60
N LEU A 128 -8.69 -3.65 3.33
CA LEU A 128 -9.96 -2.99 3.67
C LEU A 128 -10.74 -2.57 2.41
N HIS A 129 -10.07 -2.11 1.37
CA HIS A 129 -10.70 -1.77 0.09
C HIS A 129 -11.14 -3.04 -0.65
N ALA A 130 -10.26 -4.02 -0.82
CA ALA A 130 -10.53 -5.25 -1.55
C ALA A 130 -11.70 -6.06 -0.96
N SER A 131 -11.88 -6.04 0.36
CA SER A 131 -12.99 -6.72 1.02
C SER A 131 -14.38 -6.13 0.69
N ARG A 132 -14.43 -4.96 0.04
CA ARG A 132 -15.67 -4.22 -0.29
C ARG A 132 -15.84 -3.90 -1.77
N ASP A 133 -14.82 -4.18 -2.58
CA ASP A 133 -14.86 -3.90 -4.01
C ASP A 133 -14.68 -5.20 -4.82
N ALA A 134 -15.76 -5.73 -5.34
CA ALA A 134 -15.78 -6.96 -6.12
C ALA A 134 -15.00 -6.88 -7.46
N ARG A 135 -14.57 -5.68 -7.88
CA ARG A 135 -13.71 -5.48 -9.06
C ARG A 135 -12.26 -5.86 -8.78
N VAL A 136 -11.87 -5.96 -7.49
CA VAL A 136 -10.54 -6.45 -7.12
C VAL A 136 -10.45 -7.93 -7.43
N GLY A 137 -9.74 -8.28 -8.49
CA GLY A 137 -9.56 -9.67 -8.95
C GLY A 137 -8.42 -10.40 -8.25
N ALA A 138 -7.49 -9.67 -7.63
CA ALA A 138 -6.36 -10.22 -6.88
C ALA A 138 -5.79 -9.18 -5.90
N LEU A 139 -5.39 -9.63 -4.70
CA LEU A 139 -4.72 -8.81 -3.69
C LEU A 139 -3.33 -9.38 -3.41
N ALA A 140 -2.30 -8.54 -3.36
CA ALA A 140 -1.01 -8.91 -2.80
C ALA A 140 -0.60 -7.90 -1.74
N THR A 141 -0.11 -8.37 -0.60
CA THR A 141 0.36 -7.50 0.49
C THR A 141 1.77 -7.89 0.91
N TRP A 142 2.63 -6.90 1.11
CA TRP A 142 3.96 -7.08 1.65
C TRP A 142 4.06 -6.51 3.05
N SER A 143 4.53 -7.32 4.02
CA SER A 143 4.76 -6.88 5.41
C SER A 143 3.59 -6.04 5.96
N SER A 144 2.34 -6.49 5.69
CA SER A 144 1.13 -5.76 6.09
C SER A 144 0.89 -5.84 7.58
N ILE A 145 0.41 -4.75 8.15
CA ILE A 145 -0.09 -4.73 9.53
C ILE A 145 -1.40 -5.54 9.64
N ALA A 146 -1.61 -6.22 10.77
CA ALA A 146 -2.83 -6.97 11.09
C ALA A 146 -3.79 -6.22 12.04
N SER A 147 -3.35 -5.06 12.56
CA SER A 147 -4.17 -4.16 13.37
C SER A 147 -3.92 -2.72 12.99
N VAL A 148 -4.97 -1.92 12.96
CA VAL A 148 -4.88 -0.46 12.74
C VAL A 148 -4.34 0.26 13.97
N ARG A 149 -4.56 -0.30 15.17
CA ARG A 149 -4.10 0.23 16.45
C ARG A 149 -2.74 -0.36 16.80
N ARG A 150 -1.74 0.49 16.92
CA ARG A 150 -0.33 0.10 17.07
C ARG A 150 0.38 0.81 18.23
N TRP A 151 -0.35 1.51 19.03
CA TRP A 151 0.15 2.28 20.18
C TRP A 151 -0.36 1.70 21.48
N THR A 152 0.40 1.87 22.54
CA THR A 152 -0.03 1.50 23.89
C THR A 152 -1.04 2.51 24.43
N ASP A 153 -1.85 2.10 25.41
CA ASP A 153 -2.83 2.98 26.07
C ASP A 153 -2.17 4.24 26.62
N ALA A 154 -0.95 4.14 27.15
CA ALA A 154 -0.21 5.28 27.66
C ALA A 154 0.19 6.28 26.56
N GLN A 155 0.63 5.76 25.38
CA GLN A 155 0.96 6.60 24.22
C GLN A 155 -0.30 7.29 23.67
N GLU A 156 -1.42 6.60 23.63
CA GLU A 156 -2.69 7.17 23.17
C GLU A 156 -3.22 8.22 24.14
N ALA A 157 -3.11 8.00 25.45
CA ALA A 157 -3.48 9.00 26.46
C ALA A 157 -2.63 10.28 26.36
N GLU A 158 -1.32 10.13 26.14
CA GLU A 158 -0.43 11.27 25.89
C GLU A 158 -0.82 11.99 24.59
N TRP A 159 -1.05 11.24 23.51
CA TRP A 159 -1.47 11.76 22.21
C TRP A 159 -2.75 12.60 22.33
N ARG A 160 -3.77 12.08 23.05
CA ARG A 160 -5.01 12.83 23.32
C ARG A 160 -4.76 14.11 24.12
N THR A 161 -3.91 14.05 25.15
CA THR A 161 -3.58 15.20 25.99
C THR A 161 -2.85 16.30 25.21
N ARG A 162 -1.92 15.91 24.32
CA ARG A 162 -1.15 16.84 23.47
C ARG A 162 -1.89 17.31 22.22
N GLY A 163 -2.93 16.58 21.80
CA GLY A 163 -3.65 16.81 20.54
C GLY A 163 -2.94 16.23 19.31
N TYR A 164 -1.73 15.72 19.45
CA TYR A 164 -0.94 15.11 18.38
C TYR A 164 0.10 14.13 18.91
N LEU A 165 0.48 13.18 18.06
CA LEU A 165 1.64 12.30 18.23
C LEU A 165 2.79 12.80 17.35
N GLU A 166 4.00 12.88 17.90
CA GLU A 166 5.22 13.16 17.13
C GLU A 166 5.80 11.86 16.57
N VAL A 167 6.08 11.88 15.29
CA VAL A 167 6.63 10.75 14.55
C VAL A 167 7.92 11.17 13.85
N PRO A 168 9.09 10.76 14.35
CA PRO A 168 10.35 11.05 13.70
C PRO A 168 10.43 10.42 12.30
N ASN A 169 10.80 11.21 11.30
CA ASN A 169 11.17 10.73 9.99
C ASN A 169 12.70 10.72 9.88
N THR A 170 13.30 9.59 10.21
CA THR A 170 14.76 9.43 10.28
C THR A 170 15.46 9.63 8.92
N ARG A 171 14.73 9.51 7.80
CA ARG A 171 15.28 9.74 6.45
C ARG A 171 15.52 11.23 6.15
N THR A 172 14.64 12.09 6.66
CA THR A 172 14.68 13.53 6.37
C THR A 172 15.11 14.36 7.58
N GLY A 173 15.17 13.76 8.78
CA GLY A 173 15.39 14.46 10.03
C GLY A 173 14.16 15.26 10.53
N GLN A 174 13.04 15.23 9.80
CA GLN A 174 11.81 15.94 10.19
C GLN A 174 11.09 15.21 11.33
N ILE A 175 10.41 15.97 12.17
CA ILE A 175 9.41 15.46 13.12
C ILE A 175 8.04 15.75 12.52
N LEU A 176 7.38 14.70 12.06
CA LEU A 176 6.01 14.78 11.56
C LEU A 176 5.03 14.67 12.73
N ARG A 177 3.80 15.11 12.55
CA ARG A 177 2.73 15.00 13.57
C ARG A 177 1.57 14.21 13.00
N VAL A 178 0.88 13.48 13.88
CA VAL A 178 -0.39 12.83 13.58
C VAL A 178 -1.42 13.35 14.59
N ASN A 179 -2.48 13.97 14.10
CA ASN A 179 -3.54 14.54 14.92
C ASN A 179 -4.44 13.45 15.52
N THR A 180 -5.23 13.79 16.53
CA THR A 180 -6.15 12.84 17.20
C THR A 180 -7.24 12.28 16.28
N ALA A 181 -7.49 12.89 15.13
CA ALA A 181 -8.45 12.40 14.15
C ALA A 181 -8.24 10.92 13.76
N LEU A 182 -6.98 10.43 13.77
CA LEU A 182 -6.69 9.00 13.53
C LEU A 182 -7.12 8.15 14.73
N LEU A 183 -6.93 8.64 15.99
CA LEU A 183 -7.41 7.94 17.19
C LEU A 183 -8.95 7.89 17.22
N ASP A 184 -9.60 9.02 16.91
CA ASP A 184 -11.06 9.11 16.89
C ASP A 184 -11.65 8.15 15.85
N GLU A 185 -11.03 8.06 14.69
CA GLU A 185 -11.41 7.09 13.66
C GLU A 185 -11.24 5.63 14.14
N MET A 186 -10.15 5.31 14.82
CA MET A 186 -9.93 3.97 15.36
C MET A 186 -10.95 3.63 16.45
N ASP A 187 -11.23 4.55 17.38
CA ASP A 187 -12.23 4.33 18.43
C ASP A 187 -13.62 4.05 17.87
N GLU A 188 -13.99 4.75 16.80
CA GLU A 188 -15.31 4.60 16.19
C GLU A 188 -15.41 3.34 15.32
N HIS A 189 -14.31 2.90 14.68
CA HIS A 189 -14.40 2.00 13.54
C HIS A 189 -13.50 0.75 13.60
N GLU A 190 -12.61 0.61 14.61
CA GLU A 190 -11.69 -0.54 14.70
C GLU A 190 -12.41 -1.89 14.72
N LEU A 191 -13.53 -1.99 15.43
CA LEU A 191 -14.33 -3.22 15.50
C LEU A 191 -15.26 -3.43 14.29
N GLY A 192 -15.37 -2.44 13.42
CA GLY A 192 -16.25 -2.42 12.26
C GLY A 192 -15.48 -2.28 10.94
N ARG A 193 -15.60 -1.11 10.31
CA ARG A 193 -15.06 -0.88 8.97
C ARG A 193 -13.52 -0.91 8.88
N LEU A 194 -12.80 -0.79 9.99
CA LEU A 194 -11.35 -0.89 10.07
C LEU A 194 -10.88 -2.24 10.64
N ASN A 195 -11.77 -3.21 10.81
CA ASN A 195 -11.43 -4.53 11.31
C ASN A 195 -10.75 -5.36 10.23
N LEU A 196 -9.42 -5.49 10.32
CA LEU A 196 -8.61 -6.21 9.33
C LEU A 196 -8.88 -7.72 9.34
N LYS A 197 -9.20 -8.31 10.50
CA LYS A 197 -9.57 -9.73 10.59
C LYS A 197 -10.89 -9.99 9.88
N LEU A 198 -11.88 -9.13 10.09
CA LEU A 198 -13.16 -9.23 9.38
C LEU A 198 -12.98 -9.02 7.87
N ALA A 199 -12.15 -8.06 7.47
CA ALA A 199 -11.84 -7.83 6.06
C ALA A 199 -11.15 -9.04 5.41
N ALA A 200 -10.22 -9.70 6.13
CA ALA A 200 -9.58 -10.93 5.69
C ALA A 200 -10.58 -12.09 5.54
N ALA A 201 -11.47 -12.28 6.52
CA ALA A 201 -12.49 -13.33 6.51
C ALA A 201 -13.55 -13.14 5.41
N THR A 202 -13.81 -11.90 4.98
CA THR A 202 -14.81 -11.56 3.96
C THR A 202 -14.24 -11.31 2.57
N LEU A 203 -12.91 -11.38 2.41
CA LEU A 203 -12.24 -11.17 1.12
C LEU A 203 -12.67 -12.23 0.10
N LEU A 204 -13.06 -11.80 -1.10
CA LEU A 204 -13.56 -12.70 -2.15
C LEU A 204 -12.52 -13.03 -3.22
N CYS A 205 -11.46 -12.24 -3.35
CA CYS A 205 -10.42 -12.48 -4.34
C CYS A 205 -9.25 -13.30 -3.77
N PRO A 206 -8.46 -13.98 -4.61
CA PRO A 206 -7.19 -14.58 -4.20
C PRO A 206 -6.26 -13.54 -3.56
N TRP A 207 -5.56 -13.94 -2.50
CA TRP A 207 -4.67 -13.07 -1.75
C TRP A 207 -3.29 -13.71 -1.56
N LEU A 208 -2.23 -13.00 -1.95
CA LEU A 208 -0.84 -13.34 -1.66
C LEU A 208 -0.32 -12.44 -0.54
N ILE A 209 0.10 -13.03 0.57
CA ILE A 209 0.80 -12.35 1.66
C ILE A 209 2.28 -12.69 1.55
N VAL A 210 3.15 -11.71 1.32
CA VAL A 210 4.61 -11.88 1.37
C VAL A 210 5.14 -11.15 2.59
N HIS A 211 5.89 -11.85 3.45
CA HIS A 211 6.37 -11.25 4.70
C HIS A 211 7.83 -11.63 4.95
N GLY A 212 8.62 -10.65 5.38
CA GLY A 212 10.02 -10.87 5.74
C GLY A 212 10.17 -11.57 7.08
N ALA A 213 10.98 -12.64 7.14
CA ALA A 213 11.22 -13.36 8.39
C ALA A 213 11.99 -12.54 9.45
N ALA A 214 12.73 -11.51 9.02
CA ALA A 214 13.49 -10.61 9.89
C ALA A 214 12.89 -9.19 9.93
N ASP A 215 11.57 -9.07 9.75
CA ASP A 215 10.86 -7.79 9.82
C ASP A 215 10.70 -7.34 11.27
N GLU A 216 11.47 -6.32 11.67
CA GLU A 216 11.42 -5.72 13.00
C GLU A 216 10.39 -4.59 13.14
N THR A 217 9.81 -4.11 12.03
CA THR A 217 8.82 -3.03 12.01
C THR A 217 7.40 -3.55 12.13
N VAL A 218 7.09 -4.58 11.36
CA VAL A 218 5.85 -5.34 11.42
C VAL A 218 6.22 -6.81 11.63
N PRO A 219 6.10 -7.34 12.86
CA PRO A 219 6.49 -8.71 13.16
C PRO A 219 5.83 -9.73 12.23
N PHE A 220 6.56 -10.78 11.83
CA PHE A 220 6.07 -11.85 10.95
C PHE A 220 4.73 -12.46 11.43
N ALA A 221 4.54 -12.53 12.76
CA ALA A 221 3.29 -12.99 13.37
C ALA A 221 2.04 -12.21 12.90
N GLU A 222 2.18 -10.98 12.44
CA GLU A 222 1.05 -10.25 11.86
C GLU A 222 0.66 -10.81 10.47
N GLY A 223 1.63 -11.25 9.69
CA GLY A 223 1.36 -11.97 8.44
C GLY A 223 0.65 -13.30 8.69
N GLU A 224 1.08 -14.06 9.71
CA GLU A 224 0.43 -15.31 10.13
C GLU A 224 -1.01 -15.05 10.58
N GLN A 225 -1.23 -14.01 11.39
CA GLN A 225 -2.57 -13.63 11.85
C GLN A 225 -3.52 -13.27 10.70
N LEU A 226 -3.03 -12.55 9.68
CA LEU A 226 -3.81 -12.22 8.49
C LEU A 226 -4.15 -13.46 7.66
N ALA A 227 -3.18 -14.36 7.48
CA ALA A 227 -3.37 -15.61 6.76
C ALA A 227 -4.40 -16.52 7.46
N GLU A 228 -4.28 -16.68 8.77
CA GLU A 228 -5.25 -17.42 9.59
C GLU A 228 -6.65 -16.80 9.49
N SER A 229 -6.77 -15.48 9.61
CA SER A 229 -8.05 -14.77 9.51
C SER A 229 -8.71 -14.88 8.13
N SER A 230 -7.95 -15.21 7.09
CA SER A 230 -8.46 -15.39 5.72
C SER A 230 -9.19 -16.74 5.50
N GLU A 231 -9.18 -17.65 6.49
CA GLU A 231 -9.80 -18.97 6.40
C GLU A 231 -9.34 -19.78 5.17
N GLY A 232 -8.03 -19.69 4.85
CA GLY A 232 -7.42 -20.43 3.75
C GLY A 232 -7.53 -19.76 2.37
N ARG A 233 -8.01 -18.53 2.29
CA ARG A 233 -8.07 -17.75 1.03
C ARG A 233 -6.74 -17.08 0.68
N ALA A 234 -5.89 -16.83 1.69
CA ALA A 234 -4.57 -16.24 1.49
C ALA A 234 -3.48 -17.31 1.42
N GLU A 235 -2.53 -17.09 0.52
CA GLU A 235 -1.24 -17.79 0.48
C GLU A 235 -0.20 -16.93 1.21
N LEU A 236 0.36 -17.43 2.32
CA LEU A 236 1.44 -16.75 3.05
C LEU A 236 2.80 -17.30 2.58
N VAL A 237 3.63 -16.41 2.08
CA VAL A 237 5.01 -16.70 1.68
C VAL A 237 5.98 -15.92 2.56
N THR A 238 6.91 -16.63 3.19
CA THR A 238 7.95 -16.06 4.05
C THR A 238 9.22 -15.89 3.26
N ILE A 239 9.81 -14.68 3.26
CA ILE A 239 11.11 -14.42 2.65
C ILE A 239 12.19 -14.46 3.73
N ALA A 240 13.08 -15.45 3.64
CA ALA A 240 14.12 -15.68 4.62
C ALA A 240 15.10 -14.50 4.73
N GLY A 241 15.35 -14.02 5.95
CA GLY A 241 16.27 -12.91 6.22
C GLY A 241 15.84 -11.56 5.65
N ALA A 242 14.61 -11.42 5.18
CA ALA A 242 14.10 -10.14 4.69
C ALA A 242 13.64 -9.26 5.85
N SER A 243 14.04 -7.99 5.82
CA SER A 243 13.56 -6.92 6.68
C SER A 243 12.23 -6.35 6.16
N HIS A 244 11.69 -5.31 6.82
CA HIS A 244 10.45 -4.63 6.44
C HIS A 244 10.42 -4.12 4.99
N THR A 245 11.57 -3.73 4.44
CA THR A 245 11.71 -3.25 3.06
C THR A 245 12.50 -4.22 2.18
N PHE A 246 12.55 -5.51 2.55
CA PHE A 246 13.24 -6.55 1.78
C PHE A 246 14.72 -6.23 1.54
N ASN A 247 15.39 -5.71 2.59
CA ASN A 247 16.81 -5.38 2.63
C ASN A 247 17.23 -4.30 1.60
N VAL A 248 16.31 -3.37 1.27
CA VAL A 248 16.64 -2.21 0.44
C VAL A 248 16.23 -0.91 1.14
N ALA A 249 16.95 0.14 0.84
CA ALA A 249 16.66 1.51 1.26
C ALA A 249 16.15 2.34 0.08
N HIS A 250 15.61 3.52 0.38
CA HIS A 250 15.28 4.50 -0.65
C HIS A 250 16.56 4.93 -1.39
N GLY A 251 16.46 5.09 -2.71
CA GLY A 251 17.60 5.38 -3.57
C GLY A 251 18.44 4.14 -3.93
N MET A 252 17.90 2.92 -3.74
CA MET A 252 18.60 1.71 -4.15
C MET A 252 18.97 1.74 -5.63
N THR A 253 20.17 1.27 -5.94
CA THR A 253 20.66 1.10 -7.31
C THR A 253 20.62 -0.36 -7.77
N THR A 254 20.63 -1.28 -6.81
CA THR A 254 20.62 -2.73 -7.07
C THR A 254 19.63 -3.40 -6.12
N PRO A 255 18.67 -4.19 -6.63
CA PRO A 255 17.74 -4.92 -5.78
C PRO A 255 18.45 -6.03 -4.99
N SER A 256 18.06 -6.22 -3.73
CA SER A 256 18.51 -7.36 -2.92
C SER A 256 18.00 -8.70 -3.48
N ALA A 257 18.54 -9.82 -3.00
CA ALA A 257 18.00 -11.13 -3.35
C ALA A 257 16.56 -11.29 -2.84
N GLN A 258 16.28 -10.83 -1.63
CA GLN A 258 14.99 -10.86 -0.98
C GLN A 258 13.93 -10.04 -1.74
N LEU A 259 14.31 -8.85 -2.21
CA LEU A 259 13.41 -8.03 -3.04
C LEU A 259 13.10 -8.69 -4.38
N ARG A 260 14.11 -9.27 -5.04
CA ARG A 260 13.89 -10.00 -6.30
C ARG A 260 12.91 -11.15 -6.11
N GLU A 261 13.12 -11.99 -5.09
CA GLU A 261 12.24 -13.12 -4.77
C GLU A 261 10.80 -12.65 -4.51
N ALA A 262 10.59 -11.65 -3.65
CA ALA A 262 9.27 -11.09 -3.38
C ALA A 262 8.59 -10.51 -4.64
N ALA A 263 9.35 -9.82 -5.49
CA ALA A 263 8.83 -9.23 -6.72
C ALA A 263 8.46 -10.30 -7.74
N GLU A 264 9.28 -11.34 -7.95
CA GLU A 264 9.00 -12.46 -8.85
C GLU A 264 7.72 -13.20 -8.46
N LEU A 265 7.55 -13.51 -7.17
CA LEU A 265 6.33 -14.12 -6.63
C LEU A 265 5.10 -13.24 -6.91
N THR A 266 5.20 -11.95 -6.61
CA THR A 266 4.10 -11.00 -6.75
C THR A 266 3.71 -10.78 -8.22
N VAL A 267 4.69 -10.61 -9.09
CA VAL A 267 4.44 -10.46 -10.54
C VAL A 267 3.80 -11.73 -11.11
N SER A 268 4.35 -12.90 -10.79
CA SER A 268 3.80 -14.19 -11.21
C SER A 268 2.35 -14.37 -10.73
N PHE A 269 2.08 -14.03 -9.46
CA PHE A 269 0.74 -14.09 -8.90
C PHE A 269 -0.25 -13.22 -9.69
N PHE A 270 0.06 -11.94 -9.91
CA PHE A 270 -0.84 -11.05 -10.65
C PHE A 270 -1.01 -11.45 -12.12
N VAL A 271 0.06 -11.86 -12.80
CA VAL A 271 -0.04 -12.36 -14.19
C VAL A 271 -0.99 -13.55 -14.28
N ASN A 272 -0.87 -14.52 -13.36
CA ASN A 272 -1.71 -15.71 -13.36
C ASN A 272 -3.19 -15.42 -13.02
N ARG A 273 -3.48 -14.34 -12.30
CA ARG A 273 -4.84 -14.00 -11.85
C ARG A 273 -5.54 -12.98 -12.73
N LEU A 274 -4.80 -12.03 -13.32
CA LEU A 274 -5.35 -10.88 -14.03
C LEU A 274 -5.19 -10.97 -15.55
N ALA A 275 -4.19 -11.71 -16.06
CA ALA A 275 -4.07 -11.87 -17.49
C ALA A 275 -5.32 -12.59 -18.03
N LYS A 276 -6.02 -11.95 -18.98
CA LYS A 276 -7.15 -12.58 -19.66
C LYS A 276 -6.69 -13.94 -20.21
N ARG A 277 -7.33 -15.01 -19.77
CA ARG A 277 -7.19 -16.30 -20.46
C ARG A 277 -7.78 -16.11 -21.85
N SER A 278 -6.90 -16.13 -22.86
CA SER A 278 -7.26 -16.11 -24.27
C SER A 278 -8.10 -17.33 -24.65
#